data_6dbb06e376ba0d3250d7065d4b01daae
#
_entry.id   6dbb06e376ba0d3250d7065d4b01daae
#
_cell.length_a   1.000
_cell.length_b   1.000
_cell.length_c   1.000
_cell.angle_alpha   90.00
_cell.angle_beta   90.00
_cell.angle_gamma   90.00
#
_symmetry.space_group_name_H-M   'P 1'
#
loop_
_entity.id
_entity.type
_entity.pdbx_description
1 polymer ?
#
loop_
_entity_poly.entity_id
_entity_poly.type
_entity_poly.pdbx_seq_one_letter_code
_entity_poly.pdbx_strand_id
1 'polypeptide(L)'
;MNPSSSKKRPVLLADRDGTLIRDVPYLSRIEDVALLPGVAEAIARLNRAGIPVAIVTNQSGVARGYFPEEFVLETQARIMELLEAAGARVDAFYYCPHLEPGADLREGSGGLPHLLRACDCRKPAPGLLLRALSDLSGDPVRSAIVGDADRDMKAGEAAGCGWGYRILQDGERTEGRPRITLVRSFSEAVEIYLAGLSPEGKSGNGAGGR
;
A
#
# COMPACT_ATOMS: atom_id res chain seq x y z
N MET A 1 -4.60 33.75 -12.56
CA MET A 1 -4.92 33.20 -11.24
C MET A 1 -3.88 32.12 -10.96
N ASN A 2 -2.95 32.36 -10.01
CA ASN A 2 -1.96 31.34 -9.64
C ASN A 2 -2.69 30.16 -9.00
N PRO A 3 -2.43 28.90 -9.43
CA PRO A 3 -2.96 27.75 -8.72
C PRO A 3 -2.36 27.77 -7.31
N SER A 4 -3.25 27.84 -6.32
CA SER A 4 -2.90 27.75 -4.90
C SER A 4 -1.95 26.55 -4.73
N SER A 5 -0.69 26.82 -4.37
CA SER A 5 0.27 25.78 -4.00
C SER A 5 -0.27 25.10 -2.73
N SER A 6 -1.06 24.05 -2.91
CA SER A 6 -1.51 23.25 -1.78
C SER A 6 -0.27 22.72 -1.06
N LYS A 7 -0.16 23.05 0.23
CA LYS A 7 0.98 22.62 1.05
C LYS A 7 1.06 21.10 1.03
N LYS A 8 2.15 20.57 0.48
CA LYS A 8 2.37 19.11 0.42
C LYS A 8 2.36 18.51 1.83
N ARG A 9 1.72 17.36 1.99
CA ARG A 9 1.50 16.68 3.28
C ARG A 9 1.99 15.24 3.26
N PRO A 10 2.29 14.64 4.40
CA PRO A 10 2.57 13.20 4.47
C PRO A 10 1.36 12.40 4.01
N VAL A 11 1.58 11.26 3.35
CA VAL A 11 0.57 10.30 2.92
C VAL A 11 1.05 8.91 3.31
N LEU A 12 0.17 8.06 3.80
CA LEU A 12 0.48 6.65 3.96
C LEU A 12 -0.13 5.87 2.79
N LEU A 13 0.74 5.17 2.07
CA LEU A 13 0.39 4.25 0.99
C LEU A 13 0.41 2.83 1.56
N ALA A 14 -0.60 2.02 1.28
CA ALA A 14 -0.69 0.66 1.80
C ALA A 14 -1.00 -0.33 0.67
N ASP A 15 -0.31 -1.46 0.64
CA ASP A 15 -0.81 -2.60 -0.11
C ASP A 15 -2.10 -3.11 0.53
N ARG A 16 -2.84 -3.95 -0.17
CA ARG A 16 -4.13 -4.49 0.28
C ARG A 16 -3.98 -5.88 0.88
N ASP A 17 -3.64 -6.84 0.05
CA ASP A 17 -3.61 -8.26 0.41
C ASP A 17 -2.36 -8.56 1.24
N GLY A 18 -2.49 -9.25 2.38
CA GLY A 18 -1.40 -9.48 3.33
C GLY A 18 -0.97 -8.26 4.16
N THR A 19 -1.59 -7.11 3.93
CA THR A 19 -1.25 -5.84 4.59
C THR A 19 -2.43 -5.25 5.36
N LEU A 20 -3.55 -5.03 4.71
CA LEU A 20 -4.79 -4.52 5.32
C LEU A 20 -5.81 -5.63 5.55
N ILE A 21 -5.89 -6.57 4.62
CA ILE A 21 -6.76 -7.75 4.71
C ILE A 21 -5.92 -9.01 4.69
N ARG A 22 -6.51 -10.10 5.17
CA ARG A 22 -5.90 -11.43 5.06
C ARG A 22 -5.64 -11.74 3.59
N ASP A 23 -4.42 -12.20 3.28
CA ASP A 23 -4.14 -12.76 1.97
C ASP A 23 -4.79 -14.15 1.89
N VAL A 24 -5.82 -14.25 1.07
CA VAL A 24 -6.50 -15.50 0.76
C VAL A 24 -6.15 -15.85 -0.68
N PRO A 25 -5.41 -16.96 -0.92
CA PRO A 25 -5.11 -17.38 -2.28
C PRO A 25 -6.39 -17.45 -3.12
N TYR A 26 -6.44 -16.62 -4.17
CA TYR A 26 -7.61 -16.53 -5.06
C TYR A 26 -8.91 -16.17 -4.34
N LEU A 27 -8.87 -15.08 -3.54
CA LEU A 27 -10.09 -14.52 -2.96
C LEU A 27 -11.18 -14.48 -4.02
N SER A 28 -12.27 -15.21 -3.79
CA SER A 28 -13.37 -15.38 -4.77
C SER A 28 -14.74 -15.10 -4.17
N ARG A 29 -14.80 -14.77 -2.88
CA ARG A 29 -16.04 -14.50 -2.15
C ARG A 29 -15.86 -13.26 -1.29
N ILE A 30 -16.79 -12.33 -1.37
CA ILE A 30 -16.76 -11.06 -0.62
C ILE A 30 -16.84 -11.31 0.90
N GLU A 31 -17.52 -12.37 1.31
CA GLU A 31 -17.68 -12.75 2.73
C GLU A 31 -16.34 -13.14 3.39
N ASP A 32 -15.35 -13.57 2.59
CA ASP A 32 -14.01 -13.92 3.08
C ASP A 32 -13.09 -12.71 3.29
N VAL A 33 -13.55 -11.52 2.90
CA VAL A 33 -12.83 -10.26 3.13
C VAL A 33 -12.85 -9.93 4.62
N ALA A 34 -11.69 -10.00 5.26
CA ALA A 34 -11.52 -9.66 6.66
C ALA A 34 -10.29 -8.78 6.88
N LEU A 35 -10.46 -7.70 7.62
CA LEU A 35 -9.33 -6.86 8.04
C LEU A 35 -8.38 -7.67 8.93
N LEU A 36 -7.08 -7.42 8.77
CA LEU A 36 -6.10 -7.92 9.72
C LEU A 36 -6.23 -7.20 11.07
N PRO A 37 -5.84 -7.87 12.18
CA PRO A 37 -5.95 -7.29 13.52
C PRO A 37 -5.28 -5.92 13.62
N GLY A 38 -5.97 -4.94 14.21
CA GLY A 38 -5.46 -3.61 14.48
C GLY A 38 -5.40 -2.67 13.28
N VAL A 39 -5.79 -3.10 12.06
CA VAL A 39 -5.75 -2.27 10.85
C VAL A 39 -6.69 -1.07 10.97
N ALA A 40 -7.93 -1.30 11.38
CA ALA A 40 -8.91 -0.22 11.47
C ALA A 40 -8.50 0.85 12.49
N GLU A 41 -8.04 0.44 13.67
CA GLU A 41 -7.55 1.33 14.73
C GLU A 41 -6.33 2.15 14.26
N ALA A 42 -5.41 1.50 13.54
CA ALA A 42 -4.22 2.16 12.99
C ALA A 42 -4.60 3.21 11.93
N ILE A 43 -5.52 2.88 11.01
CA ILE A 43 -6.04 3.84 10.03
C ILE A 43 -6.78 4.98 10.73
N ALA A 44 -7.61 4.72 11.74
CA ALA A 44 -8.28 5.75 12.50
C ALA A 44 -7.29 6.70 13.21
N ARG A 45 -6.12 6.19 13.66
CA ARG A 45 -5.04 7.05 14.21
C ARG A 45 -4.44 7.96 13.14
N LEU A 46 -4.18 7.45 11.93
CA LEU A 46 -3.72 8.27 10.80
C LEU A 46 -4.75 9.35 10.44
N ASN A 47 -6.02 8.99 10.38
CA ASN A 47 -7.10 9.94 10.10
C ASN A 47 -7.16 11.06 11.14
N ARG A 48 -7.04 10.75 12.44
CA ARG A 48 -6.98 11.76 13.51
C ARG A 48 -5.75 12.66 13.42
N ALA A 49 -4.63 12.13 12.92
CA ALA A 49 -3.42 12.90 12.67
C ALA A 49 -3.48 13.74 11.36
N GLY A 50 -4.58 13.66 10.61
CA GLY A 50 -4.76 14.38 9.34
C GLY A 50 -3.90 13.82 8.20
N ILE A 51 -3.45 12.57 8.31
CA ILE A 51 -2.63 11.88 7.31
C ILE A 51 -3.55 11.05 6.41
N PRO A 52 -3.64 11.38 5.11
CA PRO A 52 -4.40 10.58 4.16
C PRO A 52 -3.81 9.18 4.00
N VAL A 53 -4.70 8.22 3.76
CA VAL A 53 -4.36 6.83 3.49
C VAL A 53 -4.84 6.47 2.09
N ALA A 54 -3.95 5.90 1.26
CA ALA A 54 -4.31 5.34 -0.04
C ALA A 54 -3.95 3.87 -0.13
N ILE A 55 -4.86 3.08 -0.68
CA ILE A 55 -4.59 1.68 -1.04
C ILE A 55 -4.01 1.64 -2.45
N VAL A 56 -2.89 0.92 -2.62
CA VAL A 56 -2.18 0.74 -3.89
C VAL A 56 -1.87 -0.75 -4.09
N THR A 57 -2.62 -1.45 -4.94
CA THR A 57 -2.59 -2.92 -5.00
C THR A 57 -2.43 -3.50 -6.41
N ASN A 58 -1.74 -4.64 -6.53
CA ASN A 58 -1.63 -5.41 -7.75
C ASN A 58 -2.73 -6.47 -7.81
N GLN A 59 -3.61 -6.38 -8.79
CA GLN A 59 -4.77 -7.26 -8.97
C GLN A 59 -4.73 -8.04 -10.28
N SER A 60 -3.64 -8.76 -10.51
CA SER A 60 -3.45 -9.52 -11.75
C SER A 60 -4.40 -10.73 -11.91
N GLY A 61 -5.19 -11.05 -10.91
CA GLY A 61 -6.26 -12.03 -11.02
C GLY A 61 -7.27 -11.68 -12.12
N VAL A 62 -7.47 -10.39 -12.39
CA VAL A 62 -8.28 -9.89 -13.51
C VAL A 62 -7.66 -10.32 -14.84
N ALA A 63 -6.36 -9.97 -15.07
CA ALA A 63 -5.66 -10.35 -16.30
C ALA A 63 -5.59 -11.87 -16.50
N ARG A 64 -5.54 -12.63 -15.40
CA ARG A 64 -5.54 -14.09 -15.42
C ARG A 64 -6.91 -14.70 -15.68
N GLY A 65 -7.99 -13.92 -15.65
CA GLY A 65 -9.37 -14.40 -15.80
C GLY A 65 -9.88 -15.17 -14.58
N TYR A 66 -9.30 -14.97 -13.38
CA TYR A 66 -9.75 -15.65 -12.17
C TYR A 66 -11.03 -15.06 -11.62
N PHE A 67 -11.20 -13.76 -11.79
CA PHE A 67 -12.40 -12.99 -11.41
C PHE A 67 -12.52 -11.74 -12.29
N PRO A 68 -13.73 -11.20 -12.47
CA PRO A 68 -13.95 -9.99 -13.24
C PRO A 68 -13.43 -8.76 -12.49
N GLU A 69 -13.23 -7.66 -13.20
CA GLU A 69 -12.71 -6.40 -12.61
C GLU A 69 -13.68 -5.82 -11.57
N GLU A 70 -14.97 -6.02 -11.74
CA GLU A 70 -16.03 -5.65 -10.80
C GLU A 70 -15.78 -6.24 -9.41
N PHE A 71 -15.27 -7.47 -9.34
CA PHE A 71 -14.94 -8.12 -8.05
C PHE A 71 -13.85 -7.37 -7.27
N VAL A 72 -12.91 -6.72 -7.95
CA VAL A 72 -11.89 -5.87 -7.30
C VAL A 72 -12.57 -4.67 -6.63
N LEU A 73 -13.55 -4.07 -7.31
CA LEU A 73 -14.30 -2.91 -6.80
C LEU A 73 -15.24 -3.31 -5.66
N GLU A 74 -15.90 -4.45 -5.76
CA GLU A 74 -16.75 -5.01 -4.69
C GLU A 74 -15.92 -5.34 -3.44
N THR A 75 -14.74 -5.96 -3.63
CA THR A 75 -13.79 -6.21 -2.54
C THR A 75 -13.39 -4.91 -1.85
N GLN A 76 -13.10 -3.86 -2.63
CA GLN A 76 -12.76 -2.57 -2.09
C GLN A 76 -13.93 -1.94 -1.33
N ALA A 77 -15.14 -2.00 -1.87
CA ALA A 77 -16.34 -1.51 -1.19
C ALA A 77 -16.52 -2.20 0.17
N ARG A 78 -16.32 -3.53 0.21
CA ARG A 78 -16.39 -4.30 1.46
C ARG A 78 -15.34 -3.88 2.49
N ILE A 79 -14.11 -3.59 2.06
CA ILE A 79 -13.05 -3.05 2.94
C ILE A 79 -13.47 -1.69 3.50
N MET A 80 -14.03 -0.80 2.67
CA MET A 80 -14.49 0.52 3.12
C MET A 80 -15.60 0.40 4.16
N GLU A 81 -16.58 -0.49 3.97
CA GLU A 81 -17.64 -0.76 4.95
C GLU A 81 -17.08 -1.21 6.31
N LEU A 82 -16.12 -2.16 6.28
CA LEU A 82 -15.48 -2.67 7.50
C LEU A 82 -14.69 -1.58 8.24
N LEU A 83 -14.00 -0.72 7.51
CA LEU A 83 -13.26 0.39 8.10
C LEU A 83 -14.20 1.47 8.66
N GLU A 84 -15.25 1.83 7.92
CA GLU A 84 -16.22 2.83 8.35
C GLU A 84 -16.97 2.39 9.62
N ALA A 85 -17.36 1.12 9.71
CA ALA A 85 -17.97 0.55 10.90
C ALA A 85 -17.05 0.66 12.15
N ALA A 86 -15.73 0.74 11.95
CA ALA A 86 -14.75 0.93 13.00
C ALA A 86 -14.26 2.40 13.15
N GLY A 87 -14.92 3.35 12.48
CA GLY A 87 -14.57 4.78 12.54
C GLY A 87 -13.27 5.15 11.82
N ALA A 88 -12.88 4.36 10.83
CA ALA A 88 -11.71 4.58 9.99
C ALA A 88 -12.11 4.81 8.53
N ARG A 89 -11.27 5.52 7.76
CA ARG A 89 -11.49 5.74 6.33
C ARG A 89 -10.20 5.69 5.54
N VAL A 90 -10.31 5.26 4.29
CA VAL A 90 -9.28 5.38 3.25
C VAL A 90 -9.67 6.51 2.31
N ASP A 91 -8.71 7.34 1.91
CA ASP A 91 -8.97 8.56 1.13
C ASP A 91 -8.89 8.29 -0.39
N ALA A 92 -8.18 7.23 -0.82
CA ALA A 92 -8.06 6.86 -2.23
C ALA A 92 -7.74 5.37 -2.41
N PHE A 93 -8.12 4.84 -3.59
CA PHE A 93 -7.87 3.45 -3.98
C PHE A 93 -7.38 3.38 -5.42
N TYR A 94 -6.27 2.67 -5.61
CA TYR A 94 -5.66 2.44 -6.92
C TYR A 94 -5.27 0.98 -7.05
N TYR A 95 -5.52 0.39 -8.22
CA TYR A 95 -5.13 -0.99 -8.50
C TYR A 95 -4.55 -1.13 -9.90
N CYS A 96 -3.76 -2.18 -10.08
CA CYS A 96 -3.24 -2.58 -11.38
C CYS A 96 -3.81 -3.94 -11.76
N PRO A 97 -4.64 -4.03 -12.82
CA PRO A 97 -5.19 -5.31 -13.28
C PRO A 97 -4.22 -6.08 -14.18
N HIS A 98 -3.11 -5.46 -14.61
CA HIS A 98 -2.23 -6.00 -15.64
C HIS A 98 -1.34 -7.15 -15.14
N LEU A 99 -0.91 -7.97 -16.08
CA LEU A 99 0.07 -9.02 -15.89
C LEU A 99 1.13 -8.93 -17.01
N GLU A 100 2.40 -9.19 -16.67
CA GLU A 100 3.47 -9.22 -17.66
C GLU A 100 3.20 -10.27 -18.74
N PRO A 101 3.52 -9.99 -20.02
CA PRO A 101 3.46 -10.97 -21.09
C PRO A 101 4.36 -12.18 -20.77
N GLY A 102 3.86 -13.39 -21.04
CA GLY A 102 4.59 -14.61 -20.79
C GLY A 102 4.61 -15.09 -19.32
N ALA A 103 3.93 -14.39 -18.41
CA ALA A 103 3.72 -14.92 -17.07
C ALA A 103 2.81 -16.14 -17.09
N ASP A 104 3.06 -17.09 -16.18
CA ASP A 104 2.25 -18.31 -16.09
C ASP A 104 0.77 -17.99 -15.88
N LEU A 105 -0.04 -18.40 -16.84
CA LEU A 105 -1.50 -18.43 -16.73
C LEU A 105 -1.91 -19.82 -16.24
N ARG A 106 -2.97 -19.89 -15.43
CA ARG A 106 -3.55 -21.16 -15.05
C ARG A 106 -3.96 -21.91 -16.31
N GLU A 107 -3.63 -23.19 -16.39
CA GLU A 107 -4.05 -24.05 -17.50
C GLU A 107 -5.56 -23.92 -17.73
N GLY A 108 -5.96 -23.59 -18.97
CA GLY A 108 -7.36 -23.39 -19.34
C GLY A 108 -7.99 -21.98 -19.04
N SER A 109 -7.27 -21.06 -18.36
CA SER A 109 -7.84 -19.74 -18.07
C SER A 109 -7.82 -18.77 -19.24
N GLY A 110 -6.95 -19.00 -20.25
CA GLY A 110 -6.82 -18.13 -21.43
C GLY A 110 -6.36 -16.69 -21.17
N GLY A 111 -6.54 -16.19 -19.97
CA GLY A 111 -6.28 -14.81 -19.58
C GLY A 111 -7.09 -13.78 -20.39
N LEU A 112 -6.91 -12.50 -20.08
CA LEU A 112 -7.47 -11.39 -20.85
C LEU A 112 -6.35 -10.71 -21.68
N PRO A 113 -6.25 -10.97 -23.00
CA PRO A 113 -5.10 -10.54 -23.81
C PRO A 113 -4.79 -9.04 -23.73
N HIS A 114 -5.80 -8.18 -23.60
CA HIS A 114 -5.64 -6.74 -23.51
C HIS A 114 -5.01 -6.27 -22.18
N LEU A 115 -5.02 -7.12 -21.14
CA LEU A 115 -4.39 -6.87 -19.83
C LEU A 115 -3.03 -7.57 -19.68
N LEU A 116 -2.67 -8.46 -20.62
CA LEU A 116 -1.35 -9.13 -20.64
C LEU A 116 -0.31 -8.20 -21.27
N ARG A 117 0.14 -7.21 -20.53
CA ARG A 117 1.07 -6.18 -21.01
C ARG A 117 1.92 -5.60 -19.90
N ALA A 118 3.11 -5.11 -20.26
CA ALA A 118 3.90 -4.26 -19.38
C ALA A 118 3.16 -2.94 -19.11
N CYS A 119 3.31 -2.40 -17.92
CA CYS A 119 2.71 -1.14 -17.50
C CYS A 119 3.56 -0.48 -16.42
N ASP A 120 3.33 0.81 -16.18
CA ASP A 120 3.95 1.59 -15.11
C ASP A 120 3.23 1.47 -13.75
N CYS A 121 1.99 0.95 -13.78
CA CYS A 121 1.16 0.85 -12.57
C CYS A 121 1.41 -0.41 -11.74
N ARG A 122 1.97 -1.50 -12.30
CA ARG A 122 2.22 -2.74 -11.56
C ARG A 122 3.47 -2.62 -10.70
N LYS A 123 3.32 -2.68 -9.37
CA LYS A 123 4.46 -2.79 -8.44
C LYS A 123 5.34 -3.98 -8.84
N PRO A 124 6.68 -3.81 -8.97
CA PRO A 124 7.52 -2.77 -8.38
C PRO A 124 7.59 -1.42 -9.15
N ALA A 125 6.90 -1.24 -10.27
CA ALA A 125 6.82 0.07 -10.90
C ALA A 125 6.03 1.06 -10.01
N PRO A 126 6.41 2.36 -9.99
CA PRO A 126 5.89 3.33 -9.03
C PRO A 126 4.58 4.01 -9.42
N GLY A 127 4.01 3.72 -10.58
CA GLY A 127 2.93 4.51 -11.18
C GLY A 127 1.69 4.70 -10.30
N LEU A 128 1.23 3.64 -9.58
CA LEU A 128 0.11 3.78 -8.64
C LEU A 128 0.45 4.71 -7.48
N LEU A 129 1.68 4.61 -6.95
CA LEU A 129 2.13 5.42 -5.82
C LEU A 129 2.27 6.88 -6.22
N LEU A 130 2.86 7.15 -7.39
CA LEU A 130 3.01 8.50 -7.93
C LEU A 130 1.65 9.15 -8.16
N ARG A 131 0.68 8.41 -8.70
CA ARG A 131 -0.68 8.88 -8.88
C ARG A 131 -1.34 9.20 -7.54
N ALA A 132 -1.27 8.30 -6.57
CA ALA A 132 -1.82 8.53 -5.23
C ALA A 132 -1.21 9.78 -4.55
N LEU A 133 0.11 9.94 -4.64
CA LEU A 133 0.81 11.10 -4.10
C LEU A 133 0.38 12.40 -4.81
N SER A 134 0.20 12.37 -6.13
CA SER A 134 -0.28 13.53 -6.89
C SER A 134 -1.70 13.93 -6.47
N ASP A 135 -2.63 12.98 -6.47
CA ASP A 135 -4.05 13.24 -6.22
C ASP A 135 -4.30 13.70 -4.78
N LEU A 136 -3.50 13.19 -3.82
CA LEU A 136 -3.59 13.54 -2.40
C LEU A 136 -2.69 14.72 -1.98
N SER A 137 -2.02 15.39 -2.93
CA SER A 137 -1.04 16.46 -2.66
C SER A 137 0.05 15.99 -1.70
N GLY A 138 0.54 14.76 -1.90
CA GLY A 138 1.53 14.11 -1.07
C GLY A 138 2.94 14.66 -1.26
N ASP A 139 3.70 14.72 -0.17
CA ASP A 139 5.14 14.91 -0.16
C ASP A 139 5.81 13.53 -0.12
N PRO A 140 6.45 13.05 -1.20
CA PRO A 140 7.06 11.72 -1.20
C PRO A 140 8.03 11.50 -0.03
N VAL A 141 8.90 12.49 0.23
CA VAL A 141 9.92 12.39 1.30
C VAL A 141 9.31 12.26 2.70
N ARG A 142 8.10 12.76 2.88
CA ARG A 142 7.33 12.67 4.13
C ARG A 142 6.30 11.56 4.11
N SER A 143 6.20 10.81 3.03
CA SER A 143 5.23 9.72 2.84
C SER A 143 5.87 8.35 3.06
N ALA A 144 5.06 7.36 3.40
CA ALA A 144 5.47 5.99 3.63
C ALA A 144 4.71 5.01 2.75
N ILE A 145 5.36 3.88 2.43
CA ILE A 145 4.70 2.68 1.91
C ILE A 145 4.73 1.57 2.97
N VAL A 146 3.60 0.89 3.14
CA VAL A 146 3.48 -0.33 3.93
C VAL A 146 3.03 -1.47 3.02
N GLY A 147 3.70 -2.59 3.07
CA GLY A 147 3.39 -3.77 2.26
C GLY A 147 4.04 -5.03 2.81
N ASP A 148 3.64 -6.19 2.32
CA ASP A 148 4.14 -7.49 2.74
C ASP A 148 5.22 -8.06 1.81
N ALA A 149 5.50 -7.39 0.69
CA ALA A 149 6.40 -7.91 -0.34
C ALA A 149 7.49 -6.91 -0.76
N ASP A 150 8.58 -7.43 -1.26
CA ASP A 150 9.69 -6.64 -1.81
C ASP A 150 9.27 -5.70 -2.94
N ARG A 151 8.26 -6.08 -3.73
CA ARG A 151 7.73 -5.24 -4.81
C ARG A 151 7.14 -3.92 -4.30
N ASP A 152 6.58 -3.93 -3.09
CA ASP A 152 6.01 -2.74 -2.46
C ASP A 152 7.11 -1.77 -2.05
N MET A 153 8.15 -2.30 -1.43
CA MET A 153 9.32 -1.55 -1.01
C MET A 153 10.03 -0.90 -2.21
N LYS A 154 10.26 -1.68 -3.28
CA LYS A 154 10.87 -1.18 -4.52
C LYS A 154 10.01 -0.09 -5.19
N ALA A 155 8.68 -0.25 -5.18
CA ALA A 155 7.77 0.77 -5.70
C ALA A 155 7.82 2.05 -4.86
N GLY A 156 7.90 1.95 -3.53
CA GLY A 156 8.08 3.09 -2.63
C GLY A 156 9.39 3.83 -2.84
N GLU A 157 10.50 3.10 -2.96
CA GLU A 157 11.81 3.67 -3.28
C GLU A 157 11.79 4.42 -4.62
N ALA A 158 11.22 3.80 -5.67
CA ALA A 158 11.10 4.40 -6.99
C ALA A 158 10.15 5.62 -7.02
N ALA A 159 9.14 5.66 -6.14
CA ALA A 159 8.25 6.81 -5.97
C ALA A 159 8.86 7.93 -5.09
N GLY A 160 10.03 7.70 -4.48
CA GLY A 160 10.71 8.66 -3.61
C GLY A 160 10.14 8.72 -2.18
N CYS A 161 9.43 7.68 -1.72
CA CYS A 161 8.93 7.61 -0.36
C CYS A 161 10.08 7.65 0.66
N GLY A 162 9.91 8.44 1.73
CA GLY A 162 10.92 8.58 2.78
C GLY A 162 11.04 7.34 3.66
N TRP A 163 9.98 6.54 3.78
CA TRP A 163 9.93 5.33 4.60
C TRP A 163 9.27 4.17 3.86
N GLY A 164 9.82 2.97 4.06
CA GLY A 164 9.21 1.70 3.68
C GLY A 164 9.05 0.81 4.93
N TYR A 165 7.88 0.24 5.11
CA TYR A 165 7.60 -0.71 6.18
C TYR A 165 7.19 -2.04 5.56
N ARG A 166 8.05 -3.05 5.73
CA ARG A 166 7.77 -4.38 5.23
C ARG A 166 7.25 -5.26 6.34
N ILE A 167 6.01 -5.73 6.18
CA ILE A 167 5.41 -6.70 7.09
C ILE A 167 6.01 -8.07 6.81
N LEU A 168 6.60 -8.69 7.84
CA LEU A 168 7.16 -10.03 7.76
C LEU A 168 6.06 -11.07 7.92
N GLN A 169 6.08 -12.08 7.05
CA GLN A 169 5.26 -13.27 7.21
C GLN A 169 5.90 -14.22 8.24
N ASP A 170 5.07 -15.06 8.88
CA ASP A 170 5.55 -16.01 9.87
C ASP A 170 6.66 -16.92 9.30
N GLY A 171 7.79 -16.96 10.02
CA GLY A 171 8.96 -17.74 9.62
C GLY A 171 9.82 -17.10 8.52
N GLU A 172 9.43 -15.97 7.97
CA GLU A 172 10.23 -15.25 6.97
C GLU A 172 11.47 -14.63 7.63
N ARG A 173 12.62 -14.82 6.97
CA ARG A 173 13.88 -14.16 7.32
C ARG A 173 14.31 -13.31 6.13
N THR A 174 14.44 -12.00 6.37
CA THR A 174 14.99 -11.07 5.37
C THR A 174 15.89 -10.07 6.07
N GLU A 175 16.84 -9.54 5.32
CA GLU A 175 17.69 -8.48 5.83
C GLU A 175 17.04 -7.13 5.64
N GLY A 176 17.18 -6.27 6.66
CA GLY A 176 16.79 -4.87 6.55
C GLY A 176 17.62 -4.15 5.49
N ARG A 177 17.02 -3.20 4.83
CA ARG A 177 17.70 -2.29 3.87
C ARG A 177 17.62 -0.86 4.39
N PRO A 178 18.53 0.02 3.98
CA PRO A 178 18.40 1.44 4.29
C PRO A 178 17.00 1.95 3.94
N ARG A 179 16.36 2.69 4.85
CA ARG A 179 15.00 3.24 4.73
C ARG A 179 13.86 2.20 4.72
N ILE A 180 14.14 0.90 4.89
CA ILE A 180 13.11 -0.14 5.03
C ILE A 180 13.18 -0.69 6.44
N THR A 181 12.09 -0.52 7.17
CA THR A 181 11.91 -1.08 8.51
C THR A 181 11.07 -2.35 8.41
N LEU A 182 11.57 -3.43 9.02
CA LEU A 182 10.84 -4.69 9.11
C LEU A 182 9.90 -4.61 10.31
N VAL A 183 8.64 -4.94 10.11
CA VAL A 183 7.58 -4.86 11.11
C VAL A 183 6.75 -6.15 11.12
N ARG A 184 6.02 -6.38 12.20
CA ARG A 184 5.16 -7.55 12.36
C ARG A 184 3.71 -7.32 11.94
N SER A 185 3.31 -6.04 11.85
CA SER A 185 1.93 -5.69 11.52
C SER A 185 1.83 -4.30 10.91
N PHE A 186 0.70 -4.04 10.28
CA PHE A 186 0.33 -2.70 9.81
C PHE A 186 0.28 -1.69 10.98
N SER A 187 -0.23 -2.11 12.14
CA SER A 187 -0.31 -1.24 13.33
C SER A 187 1.06 -0.81 13.82
N GLU A 188 2.04 -1.71 13.85
CA GLU A 188 3.42 -1.39 14.23
C GLU A 188 4.04 -0.39 13.23
N ALA A 189 3.83 -0.60 11.93
CA ALA A 189 4.28 0.33 10.90
C ALA A 189 3.74 1.74 11.12
N VAL A 190 2.44 1.86 11.37
CA VAL A 190 1.77 3.15 11.61
C VAL A 190 2.29 3.82 12.88
N GLU A 191 2.53 3.06 13.95
CA GLU A 191 3.09 3.59 15.20
C GLU A 191 4.47 4.22 14.97
N ILE A 192 5.38 3.49 14.32
CA ILE A 192 6.72 3.97 14.00
C ILE A 192 6.66 5.19 13.08
N TYR A 193 5.81 5.15 12.06
CA TYR A 193 5.65 6.25 11.11
C TYR A 193 5.18 7.54 11.79
N LEU A 194 4.15 7.47 12.63
CA LEU A 194 3.62 8.62 13.36
C LEU A 194 4.66 9.21 14.32
N ALA A 195 5.42 8.37 15.01
CA ALA A 195 6.51 8.81 15.87
C ALA A 195 7.61 9.54 15.10
N GLY A 196 7.97 9.05 13.89
CA GLY A 196 8.97 9.67 13.03
C GLY A 196 8.54 11.01 12.40
N LEU A 197 7.24 11.28 12.30
CA LEU A 197 6.70 12.55 11.80
C LEU A 197 6.63 13.64 12.90
N SER A 198 6.73 13.26 14.17
CA SER A 198 6.68 14.21 15.29
C SER A 198 7.93 15.08 15.33
N PRO A 199 7.83 16.38 15.68
CA PRO A 199 8.97 17.30 15.72
C PRO A 199 10.11 16.85 16.67
N GLU A 200 9.77 16.06 17.69
CA GLU A 200 10.71 15.56 18.70
C GLU A 200 11.62 14.43 18.19
N GLY A 201 11.29 13.79 17.07
CA GLY A 201 12.09 12.71 16.47
C GLY A 201 13.37 13.16 15.73
N LYS A 202 13.63 14.47 15.62
CA LYS A 202 14.80 15.00 14.91
C LYS A 202 16.07 15.19 15.77
N SER A 203 16.07 14.83 17.05
CA SER A 203 17.22 15.00 17.96
C SER A 203 17.98 13.70 18.24
N GLY A 204 18.48 13.01 17.20
CA GLY A 204 19.20 11.76 17.44
C GLY A 204 20.02 11.29 16.24
N ASN A 205 20.86 12.14 15.66
CA ASN A 205 22.10 11.71 15.00
C ASN A 205 22.93 12.92 14.56
N GLY A 206 23.62 13.49 15.51
CA GLY A 206 24.63 14.49 15.25
C GLY A 206 25.60 14.59 16.42
N ALA A 207 26.83 14.19 16.17
CA ALA A 207 28.02 14.43 16.98
C ALA A 207 28.54 13.28 17.84
N GLY A 208 29.62 12.75 17.39
CA GLY A 208 30.56 11.87 18.08
C GLY A 208 31.82 11.71 17.27
N GLY A 209 32.38 12.81 16.79
CA GLY A 209 33.75 12.87 16.30
C GLY A 209 34.66 13.38 17.40
N ARG A 210 35.61 12.57 17.84
CA ARG A 210 36.99 12.93 18.19
C ARG A 210 37.82 11.66 18.21
#